data_b9bd013f1ba3129c094722095de368e7
#
_entry.id   b9bd013f1ba3129c094722095de368e7
#
_cell.length_a   1.000
_cell.length_b   1.000
_cell.length_c   1.000
_cell.angle_alpha   90.00
_cell.angle_beta   90.00
_cell.angle_gamma   90.00
#
_symmetry.space_group_name_H-M   'P 1'
#
loop_
_entity.id
_entity.type
_entity.pdbx_description
1 polymer ?
#
loop_
_entity_poly.entity_id
_entity_poly.type
_entity_poly.pdbx_seq_one_letter_code
_entity_poly.pdbx_strand_id
1 'polypeptide(L)'
;MSYSSGFHHRISRMVGEEEMKNAFMTGLLLSLLGSMQALAAENWKKHTVMEQGHCNTAVALDANGDRHLDVIASFNGRVSLFIAPDWKREVILHRFPAGGGCIHSAVIDVDGDGDLDWAGTLASAHPFWLENPGRKEATAGAWTARAIDHEITGIHCILASDIDNDGRDDLVINNFFPDQGLKDTMAWFSIPKNPRRAAQWDRHVFANGDARGGSHYMGAGDIDGDGWKEIAVGAKGKPFADGNWFAFWKNPGKGQVKGSWTKVPLAGNQTAATNILPADVNGDGKVDWLASRGHGVGVIWFENPSWKLRNIDVDIQYPHSLTVADHDQDGDIDAATCGYGSERVMWYENDGQGNFTLHTLDTGQQSYDLRSVDMDGDGDLDLLNAGRGTQNVAWYENPLK
;
A
#
# COMPACT_ATOMS: atom_id res chain seq x y z
N MET A 1 50.74 15.34 -59.13
CA MET A 1 49.90 16.33 -58.44
C MET A 1 49.07 15.59 -57.43
N SER A 2 49.47 15.57 -56.16
CA SER A 2 48.89 14.82 -55.06
C SER A 2 48.57 15.76 -53.90
N TYR A 3 47.33 16.11 -53.72
CA TYR A 3 46.87 16.80 -52.56
C TYR A 3 45.36 16.37 -52.29
N SER A 4 45.14 15.23 -51.65
CA SER A 4 43.79 14.94 -51.08
C SER A 4 43.72 13.80 -50.04
N SER A 5 44.88 13.30 -49.56
CA SER A 5 44.82 12.16 -48.60
C SER A 5 44.94 12.55 -47.09
N GLY A 6 45.22 13.83 -46.80
CA GLY A 6 45.45 14.27 -45.41
C GLY A 6 44.18 14.73 -44.62
N PHE A 7 43.12 15.08 -45.33
CA PHE A 7 41.93 15.68 -44.70
C PHE A 7 40.94 14.62 -44.16
N HIS A 8 40.82 13.50 -44.85
CA HIS A 8 39.91 12.41 -44.39
C HIS A 8 40.45 11.65 -43.17
N HIS A 9 41.75 11.55 -42.98
CA HIS A 9 42.33 10.87 -41.82
C HIS A 9 42.26 11.69 -40.53
N ARG A 10 42.19 13.03 -40.59
CA ARG A 10 42.00 13.88 -39.41
C ARG A 10 40.55 13.91 -38.92
N ILE A 11 39.58 13.89 -39.82
CA ILE A 11 38.12 13.91 -39.45
C ILE A 11 37.73 12.58 -38.81
N SER A 12 38.18 11.44 -39.36
CA SER A 12 37.84 10.12 -38.76
C SER A 12 38.49 9.90 -37.38
N ARG A 13 39.63 10.51 -37.10
CA ARG A 13 40.29 10.44 -35.80
C ARG A 13 39.62 11.34 -34.76
N MET A 14 39.11 12.51 -35.14
CA MET A 14 38.34 13.40 -34.23
C MET A 14 36.97 12.84 -33.88
N VAL A 15 36.24 12.21 -34.82
CA VAL A 15 34.95 11.58 -34.57
C VAL A 15 35.11 10.36 -33.65
N GLY A 16 36.12 9.53 -33.83
CA GLY A 16 36.39 8.40 -32.95
C GLY A 16 36.80 8.78 -31.52
N GLU A 17 37.51 9.93 -31.35
CA GLU A 17 37.88 10.44 -30.02
C GLU A 17 36.68 11.08 -29.26
N GLU A 18 35.75 11.69 -30.00
CA GLU A 18 34.50 12.22 -29.40
C GLU A 18 33.54 11.11 -29.03
N GLU A 19 33.35 10.08 -29.85
CA GLU A 19 32.54 8.90 -29.52
C GLU A 19 33.14 8.12 -28.35
N MET A 20 34.44 7.95 -28.24
CA MET A 20 35.09 7.32 -27.09
C MET A 20 34.95 8.16 -25.81
N LYS A 21 35.06 9.49 -25.91
CA LYS A 21 34.84 10.36 -24.73
C LYS A 21 33.39 10.34 -24.25
N ASN A 22 32.44 10.33 -25.17
CA ASN A 22 31.01 10.22 -24.83
C ASN A 22 30.69 8.85 -24.24
N ALA A 23 31.20 7.75 -24.78
CA ALA A 23 31.05 6.42 -24.21
C ALA A 23 31.72 6.29 -22.83
N PHE A 24 32.86 6.93 -22.62
CA PHE A 24 33.56 6.93 -21.33
C PHE A 24 32.86 7.81 -20.29
N MET A 25 32.32 8.97 -20.68
CA MET A 25 31.49 9.81 -19.81
C MET A 25 30.16 9.14 -19.46
N THR A 26 29.50 8.51 -20.42
CA THR A 26 28.26 7.77 -20.17
C THR A 26 28.50 6.56 -19.25
N GLY A 27 29.59 5.81 -19.46
CA GLY A 27 29.99 4.71 -18.58
C GLY A 27 30.40 5.16 -17.18
N LEU A 28 31.02 6.35 -17.06
CA LEU A 28 31.39 6.92 -15.75
C LEU A 28 30.16 7.48 -15.01
N LEU A 29 29.17 8.08 -15.70
CA LEU A 29 27.91 8.51 -15.11
C LEU A 29 27.09 7.31 -14.65
N LEU A 30 26.98 6.25 -15.47
CA LEU A 30 26.28 5.02 -15.09
C LEU A 30 26.94 4.30 -13.90
N SER A 31 28.27 4.31 -13.81
CA SER A 31 28.99 3.73 -12.66
C SER A 31 28.90 4.60 -11.41
N LEU A 32 28.78 5.91 -11.52
CA LEU A 32 28.57 6.83 -10.41
C LEU A 32 27.12 6.78 -9.91
N LEU A 33 26.13 6.70 -10.80
CA LEU A 33 24.74 6.46 -10.45
C LEU A 33 24.55 5.09 -9.75
N GLY A 34 25.11 4.02 -10.31
CA GLY A 34 25.06 2.70 -9.68
C GLY A 34 25.77 2.63 -8.32
N SER A 35 26.82 3.44 -8.07
CA SER A 35 27.47 3.51 -6.76
C SER A 35 26.70 4.38 -5.75
N MET A 36 25.97 5.40 -6.21
CA MET A 36 25.08 6.19 -5.33
C MET A 36 23.83 5.41 -4.93
N GLN A 37 23.26 4.63 -5.83
CA GLN A 37 22.09 3.77 -5.55
C GLN A 37 22.43 2.63 -4.57
N ALA A 38 23.60 1.97 -4.72
CA ALA A 38 24.06 0.97 -3.75
C ALA A 38 24.29 1.53 -2.33
N LEU A 39 24.68 2.80 -2.22
CA LEU A 39 24.82 3.51 -0.95
C LEU A 39 23.47 3.89 -0.31
N ALA A 40 22.43 4.12 -1.11
CA ALA A 40 21.09 4.46 -0.60
C ALA A 40 20.44 3.29 0.15
N ALA A 41 20.53 2.08 -0.39
CA ALA A 41 19.92 0.89 0.24
C ALA A 41 20.56 0.50 1.59
N GLU A 42 21.84 0.81 1.81
CA GLU A 42 22.56 0.47 3.05
C GLU A 42 22.30 1.46 4.22
N ASN A 43 21.61 2.58 3.98
CA ASN A 43 21.51 3.68 4.94
C ASN A 43 20.11 3.98 5.47
N TRP A 44 19.10 3.19 5.12
CA TRP A 44 17.77 3.34 5.72
C TRP A 44 17.86 3.18 7.24
N LYS A 45 17.36 4.18 7.97
CA LYS A 45 17.51 4.22 9.42
C LYS A 45 16.20 3.86 10.10
N LYS A 46 16.25 2.83 10.95
CA LYS A 46 15.10 2.38 11.71
C LYS A 46 14.84 3.27 12.93
N HIS A 47 13.60 3.74 13.05
CA HIS A 47 13.06 4.44 14.21
C HIS A 47 11.95 3.62 14.85
N THR A 48 11.95 3.54 16.17
CA THR A 48 10.91 2.83 16.91
C THR A 48 9.85 3.80 17.41
N VAL A 49 8.59 3.55 17.04
CA VAL A 49 7.42 4.28 17.54
C VAL A 49 6.87 3.65 18.80
N MET A 50 6.74 2.30 18.81
CA MET A 50 6.15 1.55 19.92
C MET A 50 6.80 0.17 20.01
N GLU A 51 6.97 -0.32 21.24
CA GLU A 51 7.40 -1.69 21.56
C GLU A 51 6.34 -2.40 22.41
N GLN A 52 6.36 -3.74 22.39
CA GLN A 52 5.51 -4.61 23.20
C GLN A 52 4.01 -4.62 22.83
N GLY A 53 3.70 -4.57 21.55
CA GLY A 53 2.33 -4.69 21.06
C GLY A 53 2.20 -5.52 19.79
N HIS A 54 1.37 -6.56 19.82
CA HIS A 54 1.02 -7.33 18.62
C HIS A 54 0.21 -6.46 17.67
N CYS A 55 0.88 -5.79 16.72
CA CYS A 55 0.29 -4.80 15.84
C CYS A 55 0.15 -5.34 14.41
N ASN A 56 -1.09 -5.33 13.88
CA ASN A 56 -1.35 -5.75 12.51
C ASN A 56 -1.38 -4.58 11.53
N THR A 57 -1.67 -3.36 12.01
CA THR A 57 -1.82 -2.17 11.16
C THR A 57 -1.41 -0.92 11.91
N ALA A 58 -0.72 -0.03 11.22
CA ALA A 58 -0.38 1.31 11.66
C ALA A 58 -0.56 2.31 10.52
N VAL A 59 -1.01 3.51 10.83
CA VAL A 59 -1.19 4.61 9.88
C VAL A 59 -0.61 5.89 10.45
N ALA A 60 -0.18 6.81 9.60
CA ALA A 60 0.35 8.10 9.99
C ALA A 60 -0.58 9.23 9.56
N LEU A 61 -0.69 10.25 10.39
CA LEU A 61 -1.43 11.49 10.12
C LEU A 61 -0.96 12.59 11.06
N ASP A 62 -1.09 13.84 10.66
CA ASP A 62 -0.94 15.00 11.56
C ASP A 62 -2.26 15.20 12.33
N ALA A 63 -2.40 14.53 13.46
CA ALA A 63 -3.66 14.53 14.21
C ALA A 63 -3.92 15.87 14.95
N ASN A 64 -2.86 16.56 15.34
CA ASN A 64 -2.92 17.75 16.19
C ASN A 64 -2.63 19.06 15.45
N GLY A 65 -2.28 19.01 14.16
CA GLY A 65 -2.01 20.16 13.30
C GLY A 65 -0.65 20.81 13.54
N ASP A 66 0.33 20.09 14.10
CA ASP A 66 1.67 20.60 14.38
C ASP A 66 2.68 20.34 13.24
N ARG A 67 2.25 19.68 12.17
CA ARG A 67 2.99 19.31 10.95
C ARG A 67 3.99 18.19 11.14
N HIS A 68 3.92 17.46 12.23
CA HIS A 68 4.63 16.20 12.41
C HIS A 68 3.62 15.04 12.32
N LEU A 69 3.99 13.96 11.67
CA LEU A 69 3.10 12.84 11.55
C LEU A 69 3.09 11.99 12.82
N ASP A 70 1.95 12.01 13.49
CA ASP A 70 1.61 11.09 14.56
C ASP A 70 1.32 9.69 13.98
N VAL A 71 1.37 8.66 14.80
CA VAL A 71 1.08 7.28 14.38
C VAL A 71 -0.10 6.73 15.16
N ILE A 72 -1.12 6.25 14.44
CA ILE A 72 -2.20 5.46 15.03
C ILE A 72 -1.94 3.98 14.80
N ALA A 73 -1.91 3.20 15.89
CA ALA A 73 -1.71 1.76 15.86
C ALA A 73 -2.80 1.02 16.66
N SER A 74 -3.18 -0.19 16.19
CA SER A 74 -4.17 -1.02 16.88
C SER A 74 -3.54 -2.29 17.42
N PHE A 75 -3.52 -2.43 18.76
CA PHE A 75 -2.88 -3.54 19.46
C PHE A 75 -3.43 -3.71 20.88
N ASN A 76 -3.27 -4.88 21.47
CA ASN A 76 -3.58 -5.17 22.88
C ASN A 76 -4.94 -4.63 23.35
N GLY A 77 -5.97 -4.77 22.52
CA GLY A 77 -7.35 -4.35 22.86
C GLY A 77 -7.61 -2.84 22.77
N ARG A 78 -6.77 -2.08 22.05
CA ARG A 78 -6.95 -0.65 21.89
C ARG A 78 -6.49 -0.11 20.53
N VAL A 79 -6.95 1.07 20.21
CA VAL A 79 -6.40 1.95 19.18
C VAL A 79 -5.73 3.11 19.91
N SER A 80 -4.49 3.36 19.60
CA SER A 80 -3.66 4.39 20.26
C SER A 80 -2.99 5.30 19.26
N LEU A 81 -2.91 6.60 19.61
CA LEU A 81 -2.16 7.63 18.91
C LEU A 81 -0.83 7.85 19.64
N PHE A 82 0.26 7.77 18.91
CA PHE A 82 1.62 8.08 19.38
C PHE A 82 2.04 9.43 18.80
N ILE A 83 2.33 10.37 19.68
CA ILE A 83 2.54 11.77 19.32
C ILE A 83 3.99 12.01 18.86
N ALA A 84 4.13 12.54 17.65
CA ALA A 84 5.41 12.97 17.10
C ALA A 84 6.02 14.16 17.90
N PRO A 85 7.32 14.46 17.73
CA PRO A 85 8.30 13.78 16.86
C PRO A 85 9.03 12.60 17.54
N ASP A 86 8.79 12.30 18.79
CA ASP A 86 9.50 11.24 19.51
C ASP A 86 8.64 10.02 19.85
N TRP A 87 7.32 10.07 19.54
CA TRP A 87 6.30 9.03 19.72
C TRP A 87 6.24 8.39 21.13
N LYS A 88 6.83 9.04 22.13
CA LYS A 88 6.83 8.53 23.52
C LYS A 88 5.50 8.69 24.23
N ARG A 89 4.71 9.69 23.82
CA ARG A 89 3.40 9.93 24.40
C ARG A 89 2.35 9.13 23.68
N GLU A 90 1.72 8.18 24.39
CA GLU A 90 0.57 7.42 23.92
C GLU A 90 -0.73 8.07 24.39
N VAL A 91 -1.70 8.24 23.49
CA VAL A 91 -3.08 8.63 23.76
C VAL A 91 -4.00 7.50 23.30
N ILE A 92 -4.78 6.95 24.23
CA ILE A 92 -5.73 5.86 23.90
C ILE A 92 -6.98 6.48 23.28
N LEU A 93 -7.18 6.23 21.99
CA LEU A 93 -8.32 6.73 21.24
C LEU A 93 -9.57 5.87 21.43
N HIS A 94 -9.39 4.53 21.48
CA HIS A 94 -10.49 3.58 21.63
C HIS A 94 -10.04 2.31 22.35
N ARG A 95 -10.98 1.63 23.04
CA ARG A 95 -10.75 0.32 23.68
C ARG A 95 -11.76 -0.71 23.19
N PHE A 96 -11.26 -1.90 22.91
CA PHE A 96 -12.08 -3.06 22.59
C PHE A 96 -12.31 -3.91 23.86
N PRO A 97 -13.54 -4.04 24.37
CA PRO A 97 -13.81 -4.78 25.61
C PRO A 97 -13.37 -6.25 25.57
N ALA A 98 -13.43 -6.88 24.39
CA ALA A 98 -13.01 -8.26 24.18
C ALA A 98 -11.51 -8.44 23.93
N GLY A 99 -10.73 -7.35 23.94
CA GLY A 99 -9.31 -7.38 23.53
C GLY A 99 -9.14 -7.47 22.02
N GLY A 100 -7.93 -7.83 21.56
CA GLY A 100 -7.59 -7.94 20.13
C GLY A 100 -7.00 -6.67 19.54
N GLY A 101 -7.01 -6.59 18.22
CA GLY A 101 -6.56 -5.46 17.43
C GLY A 101 -7.15 -5.53 16.02
N CYS A 102 -7.20 -4.41 15.34
CA CYS A 102 -7.64 -4.34 13.95
C CYS A 102 -6.66 -5.08 13.04
N ILE A 103 -7.16 -5.65 11.97
CA ILE A 103 -6.32 -6.29 10.95
C ILE A 103 -5.80 -5.22 9.98
N HIS A 104 -6.65 -4.28 9.59
CA HIS A 104 -6.32 -3.20 8.68
C HIS A 104 -7.08 -1.92 9.07
N SER A 105 -6.54 -0.78 8.70
CA SER A 105 -7.15 0.53 8.96
C SER A 105 -6.82 1.51 7.85
N ALA A 106 -7.59 2.60 7.79
CA ALA A 106 -7.38 3.71 6.86
C ALA A 106 -7.52 5.05 7.60
N VAL A 107 -6.92 6.09 7.05
CA VAL A 107 -7.15 7.50 7.42
C VAL A 107 -7.89 8.20 6.29
N ILE A 108 -8.85 9.03 6.65
CA ILE A 108 -9.74 9.70 5.71
C ILE A 108 -10.46 10.86 6.44
N ASP A 109 -10.65 12.00 5.79
CA ASP A 109 -11.49 13.09 6.31
C ASP A 109 -12.97 12.75 6.08
N VAL A 110 -13.59 12.09 7.07
CA VAL A 110 -14.95 11.57 6.98
C VAL A 110 -15.97 12.69 6.98
N ASP A 111 -15.79 13.70 7.82
CA ASP A 111 -16.82 14.72 8.03
C ASP A 111 -16.55 16.05 7.31
N GLY A 112 -15.43 16.13 6.59
CA GLY A 112 -15.09 17.24 5.72
C GLY A 112 -14.64 18.48 6.48
N ASP A 113 -14.11 18.32 7.70
CA ASP A 113 -13.65 19.45 8.52
C ASP A 113 -12.14 19.76 8.34
N GLY A 114 -11.43 18.93 7.55
CA GLY A 114 -10.03 19.09 7.18
C GLY A 114 -9.05 18.44 8.15
N ASP A 115 -9.54 17.75 9.19
CA ASP A 115 -8.74 16.91 10.07
C ASP A 115 -8.97 15.43 9.70
N LEU A 116 -7.90 14.63 9.60
CA LEU A 116 -8.04 13.21 9.24
C LEU A 116 -8.60 12.39 10.41
N ASP A 117 -9.58 11.57 10.09
CA ASP A 117 -10.18 10.57 10.96
C ASP A 117 -9.54 9.20 10.75
N TRP A 118 -9.89 8.25 11.61
CA TRP A 118 -9.42 6.88 11.50
C TRP A 118 -10.59 5.91 11.29
N ALA A 119 -10.49 5.02 10.32
CA ALA A 119 -11.47 3.96 10.07
C ALA A 119 -10.84 2.58 10.23
N GLY A 120 -11.56 1.65 10.87
CA GLY A 120 -11.07 0.28 11.08
C GLY A 120 -12.10 -0.62 11.72
N THR A 121 -11.69 -1.86 12.02
CA THR A 121 -12.53 -2.85 12.69
C THR A 121 -11.71 -4.03 13.21
N LEU A 122 -12.22 -4.70 14.23
CA LEU A 122 -11.84 -6.07 14.53
C LEU A 122 -12.44 -7.01 13.47
N ALA A 123 -11.73 -8.10 13.14
CA ALA A 123 -12.21 -9.08 12.16
C ALA A 123 -13.62 -9.64 12.45
N SER A 124 -14.01 -9.74 13.72
CA SER A 124 -15.32 -10.22 14.17
C SER A 124 -16.36 -9.12 14.43
N ALA A 125 -16.01 -7.86 14.18
CA ALA A 125 -16.89 -6.72 14.47
C ALA A 125 -17.30 -6.00 13.17
N HIS A 126 -18.25 -5.07 13.32
CA HIS A 126 -18.66 -4.16 12.25
C HIS A 126 -17.67 -3.02 12.09
N PRO A 127 -17.55 -2.42 10.89
CA PRO A 127 -16.69 -1.29 10.66
C PRO A 127 -17.21 -0.04 11.36
N PHE A 128 -16.26 0.75 11.85
CA PHE A 128 -16.54 2.02 12.50
C PHE A 128 -15.42 3.02 12.19
N TRP A 129 -15.68 4.28 12.41
CA TRP A 129 -14.68 5.32 12.35
C TRP A 129 -14.55 6.04 13.69
N LEU A 130 -13.38 6.55 13.97
CA LEU A 130 -13.07 7.40 15.12
C LEU A 130 -12.94 8.82 14.63
N GLU A 131 -13.86 9.68 15.06
CA GLU A 131 -13.88 11.09 14.75
C GLU A 131 -12.73 11.79 15.46
N ASN A 132 -11.82 12.43 14.69
CA ASN A 132 -10.84 13.35 15.24
C ASN A 132 -11.58 14.57 15.81
N PRO A 133 -11.44 14.87 17.10
CA PRO A 133 -12.18 15.99 17.71
C PRO A 133 -11.61 17.37 17.37
N GLY A 134 -10.68 17.43 16.42
CA GLY A 134 -9.98 18.63 16.00
C GLY A 134 -8.64 18.86 16.72
N ARG A 135 -7.77 19.61 16.08
CA ARG A 135 -6.36 19.82 16.43
C ARG A 135 -6.06 20.03 17.90
N LYS A 136 -6.91 20.76 18.62
CA LYS A 136 -6.68 21.07 20.04
C LYS A 136 -7.02 19.90 20.96
N GLU A 137 -8.00 19.11 20.57
CA GLU A 137 -8.57 18.05 21.41
C GLU A 137 -8.06 16.65 20.99
N ALA A 138 -7.42 16.52 19.81
CA ALA A 138 -6.95 15.26 19.25
C ALA A 138 -6.09 14.44 20.23
N THR A 139 -5.31 15.11 21.06
CA THR A 139 -4.41 14.48 22.04
C THR A 139 -4.96 14.46 23.46
N ALA A 140 -6.23 14.87 23.68
CA ALA A 140 -6.83 14.97 25.03
C ALA A 140 -7.32 13.62 25.56
N GLY A 141 -7.63 12.66 24.68
CA GLY A 141 -8.16 11.34 25.10
C GLY A 141 -8.90 10.59 24.00
N ALA A 142 -9.89 9.82 24.37
CA ALA A 142 -10.66 8.98 23.46
C ALA A 142 -11.39 9.79 22.38
N TRP A 143 -11.33 9.31 21.15
CA TRP A 143 -12.11 9.84 20.04
C TRP A 143 -13.51 9.23 20.00
N THR A 144 -14.45 9.94 19.39
CA THR A 144 -15.84 9.44 19.29
C THR A 144 -15.95 8.34 18.25
N ALA A 145 -16.31 7.13 18.67
CA ALA A 145 -16.54 6.02 17.77
C ALA A 145 -17.95 6.10 17.14
N ARG A 146 -18.04 5.94 15.82
CA ARG A 146 -19.28 5.97 15.05
C ARG A 146 -19.35 4.79 14.07
N ALA A 147 -20.54 4.23 13.92
CA ALA A 147 -20.74 3.09 13.03
C ALA A 147 -20.67 3.51 11.55
N ILE A 148 -20.10 2.63 10.73
CA ILE A 148 -20.17 2.70 9.27
C ILE A 148 -21.30 1.77 8.79
N ASP A 149 -21.32 0.52 9.27
CA ASP A 149 -22.29 -0.49 8.88
C ASP A 149 -22.57 -1.43 10.04
N HIS A 150 -23.73 -2.10 10.03
CA HIS A 150 -24.17 -3.03 11.08
C HIS A 150 -24.37 -4.47 10.57
N GLU A 151 -24.09 -4.75 9.30
CA GLU A 151 -24.33 -6.05 8.69
C GLU A 151 -23.04 -6.74 8.21
N ILE A 152 -22.08 -5.98 7.65
CA ILE A 152 -20.81 -6.56 7.19
C ILE A 152 -19.88 -6.80 8.38
N THR A 153 -19.35 -8.02 8.47
CA THR A 153 -18.35 -8.44 9.46
C THR A 153 -17.29 -9.30 8.77
N GLY A 154 -16.34 -9.84 9.52
CA GLY A 154 -15.31 -10.69 8.95
C GLY A 154 -14.36 -9.93 8.03
N ILE A 155 -14.15 -8.67 8.30
CA ILE A 155 -13.42 -7.73 7.45
C ILE A 155 -11.91 -7.96 7.60
N HIS A 156 -11.19 -7.91 6.47
CA HIS A 156 -9.73 -8.00 6.46
C HIS A 156 -9.05 -6.74 5.92
N CYS A 157 -9.69 -6.02 5.01
CA CYS A 157 -9.16 -4.79 4.42
C CYS A 157 -10.19 -3.66 4.46
N ILE A 158 -9.72 -2.47 4.76
CA ILE A 158 -10.43 -1.19 4.57
C ILE A 158 -9.53 -0.33 3.69
N LEU A 159 -10.04 0.17 2.58
CA LEU A 159 -9.36 1.01 1.62
C LEU A 159 -10.12 2.31 1.43
N ALA A 160 -9.45 3.46 1.49
CA ALA A 160 -10.02 4.77 1.14
C ALA A 160 -9.69 5.09 -0.32
N SER A 161 -10.70 5.43 -1.12
CA SER A 161 -10.54 5.85 -2.52
C SER A 161 -11.83 6.43 -3.05
N ASP A 162 -11.76 7.46 -3.87
CA ASP A 162 -12.92 8.01 -4.60
C ASP A 162 -13.38 7.00 -5.67
N ILE A 163 -14.50 6.35 -5.43
CA ILE A 163 -15.04 5.24 -6.23
C ILE A 163 -16.10 5.71 -7.21
N ASP A 164 -16.89 6.73 -6.84
CA ASP A 164 -17.97 7.24 -7.67
C ASP A 164 -17.64 8.57 -8.38
N ASN A 165 -16.38 8.99 -8.31
CA ASN A 165 -15.83 10.20 -8.93
C ASN A 165 -16.58 11.47 -8.49
N ASP A 166 -16.99 11.53 -7.22
CA ASP A 166 -17.62 12.74 -6.65
C ASP A 166 -16.61 13.74 -6.07
N GLY A 167 -15.32 13.39 -6.04
CA GLY A 167 -14.19 14.17 -5.54
C GLY A 167 -13.93 13.98 -4.05
N ARG A 168 -14.55 13.00 -3.41
CA ARG A 168 -14.32 12.59 -2.03
C ARG A 168 -14.00 11.10 -1.96
N ASP A 169 -13.11 10.74 -1.06
CA ASP A 169 -12.86 9.32 -0.85
C ASP A 169 -14.06 8.63 -0.23
N ASP A 170 -14.32 7.41 -0.69
CA ASP A 170 -15.22 6.42 -0.13
C ASP A 170 -14.43 5.38 0.66
N LEU A 171 -15.10 4.50 1.40
CA LEU A 171 -14.47 3.34 2.03
C LEU A 171 -14.85 2.05 1.30
N VAL A 172 -13.86 1.27 0.90
CA VAL A 172 -14.03 -0.07 0.31
C VAL A 172 -13.68 -1.12 1.35
N ILE A 173 -14.54 -2.11 1.52
CA ILE A 173 -14.42 -3.15 2.56
C ILE A 173 -14.67 -4.52 1.94
N ASN A 174 -13.88 -5.53 2.36
CA ASN A 174 -14.10 -6.93 1.99
C ASN A 174 -14.50 -7.79 3.18
N ASN A 175 -15.23 -8.87 2.90
CA ASN A 175 -15.54 -9.92 3.87
C ASN A 175 -14.59 -11.10 3.67
N PHE A 176 -13.63 -11.25 4.59
CA PHE A 176 -12.63 -12.33 4.56
C PHE A 176 -13.16 -13.64 5.17
N PHE A 177 -13.99 -13.53 6.23
CA PHE A 177 -14.58 -14.70 6.89
C PHE A 177 -15.99 -14.93 6.36
N PRO A 178 -16.20 -15.91 5.46
CA PRO A 178 -17.46 -16.06 4.74
C PRO A 178 -18.65 -16.48 5.61
N ASP A 179 -18.40 -16.87 6.87
CA ASP A 179 -19.45 -17.30 7.80
C ASP A 179 -20.04 -16.16 8.62
N GLN A 180 -19.55 -14.93 8.41
CA GLN A 180 -19.97 -13.75 9.16
C GLN A 180 -20.46 -12.66 8.21
N GLY A 181 -21.60 -12.04 8.55
CA GLY A 181 -22.18 -10.95 7.78
C GLY A 181 -22.52 -11.30 6.32
N LEU A 182 -22.20 -10.43 5.41
CA LEU A 182 -22.38 -10.63 3.96
C LEU A 182 -21.25 -11.52 3.44
N LYS A 183 -21.56 -12.75 3.07
CA LYS A 183 -20.58 -13.77 2.71
C LYS A 183 -19.88 -13.49 1.39
N ASP A 184 -18.54 -13.68 1.38
CA ASP A 184 -17.73 -13.61 0.16
C ASP A 184 -17.98 -12.33 -0.65
N THR A 185 -18.10 -11.20 0.03
CA THR A 185 -18.59 -9.93 -0.52
C THR A 185 -17.54 -8.85 -0.43
N MET A 186 -17.55 -7.95 -1.41
CA MET A 186 -16.90 -6.65 -1.32
C MET A 186 -17.93 -5.55 -1.56
N ALA A 187 -17.82 -4.49 -0.80
CA ALA A 187 -18.71 -3.33 -0.89
C ALA A 187 -17.92 -2.03 -0.72
N TRP A 188 -18.40 -0.97 -1.32
CA TRP A 188 -17.97 0.36 -1.01
C TRP A 188 -19.09 1.16 -0.34
N PHE A 189 -18.72 2.17 0.42
CA PHE A 189 -19.60 2.94 1.28
C PHE A 189 -19.44 4.42 0.96
N SER A 190 -20.49 5.03 0.44
CA SER A 190 -20.52 6.48 0.27
C SER A 190 -20.56 7.16 1.63
N ILE A 191 -19.68 8.14 1.85
CA ILE A 191 -19.74 8.96 3.06
C ILE A 191 -21.03 9.79 3.05
N PRO A 192 -21.90 9.66 4.07
CA PRO A 192 -23.13 10.42 4.11
C PRO A 192 -22.87 11.92 4.27
N LYS A 193 -23.77 12.73 3.76
CA LYS A 193 -23.68 14.21 3.88
C LYS A 193 -23.52 14.70 5.33
N ASN A 194 -24.00 13.93 6.30
CA ASN A 194 -23.85 14.23 7.72
C ASN A 194 -23.42 12.96 8.48
N PRO A 195 -22.13 12.57 8.38
CA PRO A 195 -21.66 11.29 8.93
C PRO A 195 -21.74 11.24 10.46
N ARG A 196 -21.65 12.39 11.14
CA ARG A 196 -21.79 12.48 12.62
C ARG A 196 -23.17 12.10 13.12
N ARG A 197 -24.21 12.09 12.26
CA ARG A 197 -25.63 11.75 12.61
C ARG A 197 -26.15 10.52 11.88
N ALA A 198 -25.41 10.00 10.91
CA ALA A 198 -25.82 8.81 10.18
C ALA A 198 -25.79 7.58 11.11
N ALA A 199 -26.87 6.81 11.10
CA ALA A 199 -26.91 5.55 11.82
C ALA A 199 -26.07 4.46 11.12
N GLN A 200 -25.98 4.55 9.80
CA GLN A 200 -25.11 3.75 8.92
C GLN A 200 -24.93 4.49 7.60
N TRP A 201 -23.92 4.06 6.81
CA TRP A 201 -23.65 4.64 5.50
C TRP A 201 -24.36 3.86 4.38
N ASP A 202 -24.50 4.49 3.20
CA ASP A 202 -25.03 3.82 2.03
C ASP A 202 -24.02 2.79 1.52
N ARG A 203 -24.39 1.51 1.62
CA ARG A 203 -23.58 0.38 1.21
C ARG A 203 -23.91 -0.03 -0.22
N HIS A 204 -22.88 -0.12 -1.07
CA HIS A 204 -22.97 -0.54 -2.46
C HIS A 204 -22.18 -1.83 -2.67
N VAL A 205 -22.89 -2.95 -2.75
CA VAL A 205 -22.28 -4.28 -2.96
C VAL A 205 -21.95 -4.44 -4.44
N PHE A 206 -20.66 -4.43 -4.79
CA PHE A 206 -20.21 -4.59 -6.17
C PHE A 206 -19.75 -6.03 -6.48
N ALA A 207 -19.29 -6.79 -5.48
CA ALA A 207 -18.94 -8.20 -5.54
C ALA A 207 -19.82 -8.98 -4.56
N ASN A 208 -20.83 -9.68 -5.06
CA ASN A 208 -21.82 -10.38 -4.22
C ASN A 208 -21.62 -11.90 -4.29
N GLY A 209 -20.95 -12.47 -3.28
CA GLY A 209 -20.71 -13.89 -3.17
C GLY A 209 -19.69 -14.46 -4.15
N ASP A 210 -18.92 -13.63 -4.85
CA ASP A 210 -17.89 -14.03 -5.82
C ASP A 210 -16.47 -13.62 -5.43
N ALA A 211 -16.27 -13.01 -4.24
CA ALA A 211 -14.97 -12.74 -3.62
C ALA A 211 -14.50 -13.90 -2.70
N ARG A 212 -14.81 -15.14 -3.07
CA ARG A 212 -14.60 -16.35 -2.26
C ARG A 212 -13.14 -16.69 -2.08
N GLY A 213 -12.84 -17.42 -1.01
CA GLY A 213 -11.55 -18.05 -0.80
C GLY A 213 -10.61 -17.29 0.12
N GLY A 214 -11.14 -16.39 0.94
CA GLY A 214 -10.39 -15.57 1.88
C GLY A 214 -9.74 -14.36 1.19
N SER A 215 -10.58 -13.43 0.74
CA SER A 215 -10.15 -12.15 0.15
C SER A 215 -9.33 -11.35 1.16
N HIS A 216 -8.20 -10.78 0.71
CA HIS A 216 -7.23 -10.12 1.56
C HIS A 216 -7.17 -8.60 1.32
N TYR A 217 -5.98 -8.06 1.11
CA TYR A 217 -5.78 -6.64 0.88
C TYR A 217 -6.16 -6.27 -0.55
N MET A 218 -6.72 -5.08 -0.68
CA MET A 218 -7.28 -4.56 -1.92
C MET A 218 -6.45 -3.39 -2.44
N GLY A 219 -6.45 -3.23 -3.76
CA GLY A 219 -5.97 -2.04 -4.43
C GLY A 219 -7.06 -1.42 -5.30
N ALA A 220 -7.00 -0.10 -5.49
CA ALA A 220 -7.87 0.65 -6.38
C ALA A 220 -7.03 1.40 -7.42
N GLY A 221 -7.37 1.30 -8.70
CA GLY A 221 -6.68 1.99 -9.77
C GLY A 221 -7.46 1.98 -11.08
N ASP A 222 -7.31 3.02 -11.88
CA ASP A 222 -7.87 3.12 -13.23
C ASP A 222 -6.99 2.30 -14.19
N ILE A 223 -7.36 1.02 -14.38
CA ILE A 223 -6.54 0.04 -15.11
C ILE A 223 -6.73 0.13 -16.62
N ASP A 224 -7.88 0.57 -17.07
CA ASP A 224 -8.19 0.64 -18.50
C ASP A 224 -8.23 2.08 -19.04
N GLY A 225 -7.93 3.08 -18.21
CA GLY A 225 -7.79 4.47 -18.59
C GLY A 225 -9.13 5.16 -18.89
N ASP A 226 -10.24 4.62 -18.36
CA ASP A 226 -11.58 5.19 -18.58
C ASP A 226 -11.97 6.27 -17.55
N GLY A 227 -11.10 6.51 -16.56
CA GLY A 227 -11.28 7.50 -15.51
C GLY A 227 -12.02 6.98 -14.28
N TRP A 228 -12.34 5.66 -14.22
CA TRP A 228 -12.99 5.01 -13.09
C TRP A 228 -12.06 3.95 -12.51
N LYS A 229 -11.96 3.93 -11.18
CA LYS A 229 -11.04 3.00 -10.53
C LYS A 229 -11.64 1.60 -10.40
N GLU A 230 -10.92 0.59 -10.86
CA GLU A 230 -11.17 -0.82 -10.58
C GLU A 230 -10.70 -1.15 -9.16
N ILE A 231 -11.32 -2.18 -8.57
CA ILE A 231 -10.90 -2.75 -7.29
C ILE A 231 -10.35 -4.15 -7.52
N ALA A 232 -9.09 -4.36 -7.13
CA ALA A 232 -8.45 -5.67 -7.15
C ALA A 232 -8.32 -6.26 -5.76
N VAL A 233 -8.30 -7.61 -5.69
CA VAL A 233 -8.06 -8.35 -4.44
C VAL A 233 -7.39 -9.69 -4.72
N GLY A 234 -6.59 -10.15 -3.77
CA GLY A 234 -6.09 -11.52 -3.71
C GLY A 234 -6.95 -12.38 -2.78
N ALA A 235 -7.21 -13.64 -3.14
CA ALA A 235 -7.87 -14.63 -2.27
C ALA A 235 -6.91 -15.78 -1.96
N LYS A 236 -6.52 -15.88 -0.70
CA LYS A 236 -5.38 -16.72 -0.28
C LYS A 236 -5.57 -18.23 -0.40
N GLY A 237 -6.80 -18.70 -0.42
CA GLY A 237 -7.12 -20.12 -0.36
C GLY A 237 -7.08 -20.67 1.07
N LYS A 238 -6.42 -21.76 1.32
CA LYS A 238 -6.46 -22.48 2.61
C LYS A 238 -6.46 -21.55 3.84
N PRO A 239 -7.33 -21.79 4.84
CA PRO A 239 -8.26 -22.93 4.95
C PRO A 239 -9.56 -22.80 4.13
N PHE A 240 -9.77 -21.72 3.40
CA PHE A 240 -10.98 -21.47 2.61
C PHE A 240 -10.92 -22.24 1.29
N ALA A 241 -12.09 -22.75 0.86
CA ALA A 241 -12.26 -23.24 -0.50
C ALA A 241 -12.27 -22.07 -1.52
N ASP A 242 -12.12 -22.40 -2.81
CA ASP A 242 -12.27 -21.46 -3.93
C ASP A 242 -11.30 -20.25 -3.95
N GLY A 243 -10.20 -20.30 -3.19
CA GLY A 243 -9.14 -19.29 -3.20
C GLY A 243 -8.00 -19.59 -4.18
N ASN A 244 -6.82 -19.02 -3.94
CA ASN A 244 -5.61 -19.10 -4.76
C ASN A 244 -5.74 -18.35 -6.10
N TRP A 245 -6.28 -17.15 -6.07
CA TRP A 245 -6.42 -16.30 -7.25
C TRP A 245 -6.25 -14.82 -6.91
N PHE A 246 -5.87 -14.04 -7.92
CA PHE A 246 -6.07 -12.60 -7.99
C PHE A 246 -7.13 -12.27 -9.03
N ALA A 247 -7.93 -11.26 -8.77
CA ALA A 247 -8.88 -10.71 -9.70
C ALA A 247 -9.13 -9.22 -9.42
N PHE A 248 -9.63 -8.52 -10.42
CA PHE A 248 -10.19 -7.19 -10.21
C PHE A 248 -11.64 -7.13 -10.68
N TRP A 249 -12.40 -6.18 -10.16
CA TRP A 249 -13.76 -5.89 -10.59
C TRP A 249 -13.77 -4.58 -11.33
N LYS A 250 -14.22 -4.66 -12.59
CA LYS A 250 -14.31 -3.51 -13.47
C LYS A 250 -15.42 -2.57 -13.02
N ASN A 251 -15.07 -1.31 -12.74
CA ASN A 251 -16.03 -0.28 -12.39
C ASN A 251 -16.89 0.05 -13.64
N PRO A 252 -18.22 -0.10 -13.57
CA PRO A 252 -19.08 0.15 -14.73
C PRO A 252 -19.32 1.64 -15.02
N GLY A 253 -18.72 2.54 -14.24
CA GLY A 253 -18.78 3.97 -14.44
C GLY A 253 -20.10 4.62 -14.05
N LYS A 254 -20.25 5.85 -14.50
CA LYS A 254 -21.35 6.74 -14.16
C LYS A 254 -22.73 6.10 -14.36
N GLY A 255 -23.54 6.15 -13.31
CA GLY A 255 -24.92 5.65 -13.30
C GLY A 255 -25.06 4.15 -13.03
N GLN A 256 -23.96 3.37 -13.04
CA GLN A 256 -23.97 1.94 -12.76
C GLN A 256 -23.01 1.56 -11.60
N VAL A 257 -22.16 2.46 -11.14
CA VAL A 257 -21.15 2.25 -10.08
C VAL A 257 -21.73 1.66 -8.79
N LYS A 258 -22.98 1.96 -8.47
CA LYS A 258 -23.71 1.48 -7.28
C LYS A 258 -24.25 0.05 -7.40
N GLY A 259 -24.13 -0.56 -8.57
CA GLY A 259 -24.58 -1.92 -8.87
C GLY A 259 -23.47 -2.96 -8.75
N SER A 260 -23.73 -4.16 -9.27
CA SER A 260 -22.73 -5.24 -9.36
C SER A 260 -21.74 -4.96 -10.48
N TRP A 261 -20.45 -5.22 -10.20
CA TRP A 261 -19.38 -5.05 -11.18
C TRP A 261 -18.97 -6.38 -11.81
N THR A 262 -18.28 -6.31 -12.93
CA THR A 262 -17.80 -7.49 -13.63
C THR A 262 -16.45 -7.93 -13.10
N LYS A 263 -16.36 -9.16 -12.58
CA LYS A 263 -15.11 -9.77 -12.13
C LYS A 263 -14.24 -10.15 -13.34
N VAL A 264 -12.99 -9.75 -13.32
CA VAL A 264 -11.96 -10.13 -14.29
C VAL A 264 -10.88 -10.92 -13.56
N PRO A 265 -10.78 -12.25 -13.77
CA PRO A 265 -9.74 -13.04 -13.12
C PRO A 265 -8.38 -12.77 -13.78
N LEU A 266 -7.33 -12.68 -12.96
CA LEU A 266 -5.94 -12.64 -13.41
C LEU A 266 -5.38 -14.05 -13.57
N ALA A 267 -4.28 -14.17 -14.33
CA ALA A 267 -3.78 -15.45 -14.81
C ALA A 267 -3.34 -16.41 -13.69
N GLY A 268 -3.67 -17.68 -13.85
CA GLY A 268 -3.11 -18.83 -13.15
C GLY A 268 -3.68 -19.09 -11.75
N ASN A 269 -3.19 -20.19 -11.16
CA ASN A 269 -3.44 -20.55 -9.76
C ASN A 269 -2.42 -19.83 -8.88
N GLN A 270 -2.86 -18.84 -8.11
CA GLN A 270 -2.02 -17.96 -7.30
C GLN A 270 -2.14 -18.32 -5.83
N THR A 271 -1.44 -19.38 -5.42
CA THR A 271 -1.43 -19.84 -4.02
C THR A 271 -1.06 -18.70 -3.08
N ALA A 272 -1.86 -18.52 -2.02
CA ALA A 272 -1.63 -17.51 -0.98
C ALA A 272 -1.70 -16.05 -1.47
N ALA A 273 -2.46 -15.78 -2.52
CA ALA A 273 -2.74 -14.44 -3.04
C ALA A 273 -3.22 -13.50 -1.93
N THR A 274 -2.59 -12.33 -1.77
CA THR A 274 -2.83 -11.48 -0.60
C THR A 274 -3.01 -10.02 -0.97
N ASN A 275 -1.95 -9.29 -1.26
CA ASN A 275 -1.99 -7.88 -1.59
C ASN A 275 -1.85 -7.67 -3.09
N ILE A 276 -2.52 -6.65 -3.63
CA ILE A 276 -2.45 -6.28 -5.03
C ILE A 276 -2.70 -4.78 -5.18
N LEU A 277 -1.77 -4.06 -5.82
CA LEU A 277 -1.78 -2.62 -5.97
C LEU A 277 -1.54 -2.20 -7.42
N PRO A 278 -2.11 -1.05 -7.86
CA PRO A 278 -1.88 -0.52 -9.20
C PRO A 278 -0.53 0.18 -9.29
N ALA A 279 0.21 -0.05 -10.39
CA ALA A 279 1.44 0.66 -10.72
C ALA A 279 1.73 0.53 -12.22
N ASP A 280 2.24 1.57 -12.89
CA ASP A 280 2.87 1.43 -14.20
C ASP A 280 4.29 0.90 -13.97
N VAL A 281 4.46 -0.42 -14.06
CA VAL A 281 5.71 -1.10 -13.66
C VAL A 281 6.77 -1.01 -14.77
N ASN A 282 6.35 -0.94 -16.03
CA ASN A 282 7.26 -1.01 -17.17
C ASN A 282 7.35 0.30 -17.96
N GLY A 283 6.77 1.39 -17.47
CA GLY A 283 6.83 2.72 -18.09
C GLY A 283 6.10 2.81 -19.44
N ASP A 284 5.13 1.91 -19.72
CA ASP A 284 4.41 1.90 -21.00
C ASP A 284 3.16 2.81 -21.00
N GLY A 285 2.90 3.49 -19.89
CA GLY A 285 1.78 4.38 -19.70
C GLY A 285 0.46 3.68 -19.37
N LYS A 286 0.49 2.36 -19.10
CA LYS A 286 -0.66 1.59 -18.63
C LYS A 286 -0.41 1.10 -17.21
N VAL A 287 -1.46 1.15 -16.42
CA VAL A 287 -1.39 0.69 -15.04
C VAL A 287 -1.45 -0.83 -15.01
N ASP A 288 -0.44 -1.45 -14.39
CA ASP A 288 -0.33 -2.87 -14.12
C ASP A 288 -0.86 -3.21 -12.72
N TRP A 289 -0.92 -4.51 -12.39
CA TRP A 289 -1.16 -4.96 -11.03
C TRP A 289 0.09 -5.60 -10.44
N LEU A 290 0.66 -4.98 -9.40
CA LEU A 290 1.76 -5.51 -8.62
C LEU A 290 1.19 -6.22 -7.38
N ALA A 291 1.66 -7.45 -7.07
CA ALA A 291 0.99 -8.29 -6.08
C ALA A 291 1.96 -9.13 -5.23
N SER A 292 1.51 -9.49 -4.02
CA SER A 292 2.26 -10.36 -3.11
C SER A 292 1.47 -11.61 -2.71
N ARG A 293 2.23 -12.70 -2.43
CA ARG A 293 1.69 -13.97 -1.92
C ARG A 293 1.92 -14.06 -0.41
N GLY A 294 1.21 -13.24 0.35
CA GLY A 294 1.47 -12.98 1.77
C GLY A 294 1.33 -14.13 2.75
N HIS A 295 0.75 -15.26 2.34
CA HIS A 295 0.74 -16.53 3.08
C HIS A 295 1.51 -17.64 2.39
N GLY A 296 2.37 -17.29 1.45
CA GLY A 296 3.20 -18.17 0.65
C GLY A 296 4.54 -17.52 0.34
N VAL A 297 4.95 -17.56 -0.94
CA VAL A 297 6.26 -17.07 -1.37
C VAL A 297 6.12 -16.20 -2.61
N GLY A 298 6.76 -15.04 -2.57
CA GLY A 298 7.04 -14.22 -3.73
C GLY A 298 6.20 -12.95 -3.91
N VAL A 299 6.83 -12.00 -4.60
CA VAL A 299 6.27 -10.77 -5.14
C VAL A 299 6.25 -10.88 -6.66
N ILE A 300 5.16 -10.47 -7.28
CA ILE A 300 4.87 -10.64 -8.71
C ILE A 300 4.17 -9.40 -9.25
N TRP A 301 4.06 -9.30 -10.57
CA TRP A 301 3.17 -8.35 -11.21
C TRP A 301 2.50 -8.94 -12.45
N PHE A 302 1.38 -8.33 -12.87
CA PHE A 302 0.59 -8.71 -14.02
C PHE A 302 0.60 -7.57 -15.03
N GLU A 303 1.24 -7.81 -16.18
CA GLU A 303 1.46 -6.83 -17.24
C GLU A 303 0.18 -6.54 -18.03
N ASN A 304 -0.28 -5.31 -18.03
CA ASN A 304 -1.42 -4.83 -18.79
C ASN A 304 -1.04 -4.65 -20.28
N PRO A 305 -1.89 -5.00 -21.27
CA PRO A 305 -3.24 -5.57 -21.16
C PRO A 305 -3.27 -7.11 -21.21
N SER A 306 -2.11 -7.73 -21.29
CA SER A 306 -2.01 -9.19 -21.48
C SER A 306 -2.31 -9.98 -20.21
N TRP A 307 -2.20 -9.33 -19.05
CA TRP A 307 -2.22 -9.91 -17.71
C TRP A 307 -1.20 -11.04 -17.54
N LYS A 308 -0.10 -10.93 -18.28
CA LYS A 308 1.00 -11.89 -18.18
C LYS A 308 1.69 -11.72 -16.85
N LEU A 309 1.82 -12.82 -16.12
CA LEU A 309 2.53 -12.84 -14.84
C LEU A 309 4.04 -12.69 -15.03
N ARG A 310 4.65 -11.83 -14.22
CA ARG A 310 6.09 -11.64 -14.08
C ARG A 310 6.47 -11.82 -12.62
N ASN A 311 7.64 -12.37 -12.33
CA ASN A 311 8.17 -12.49 -10.98
C ASN A 311 9.12 -11.33 -10.68
N ILE A 312 9.03 -10.80 -9.46
CA ILE A 312 9.97 -9.81 -8.90
C ILE A 312 10.89 -10.53 -7.90
N ASP A 313 10.31 -11.13 -6.87
CA ASP A 313 11.05 -11.89 -5.86
C ASP A 313 10.40 -13.28 -5.72
N VAL A 314 11.20 -14.34 -5.85
CA VAL A 314 10.73 -15.73 -5.79
C VAL A 314 11.10 -16.41 -4.46
N ASP A 315 11.78 -15.71 -3.55
CA ASP A 315 12.34 -16.28 -2.32
C ASP A 315 11.73 -15.71 -1.04
N ILE A 316 11.20 -14.47 -1.07
CA ILE A 316 10.62 -13.85 0.13
C ILE A 316 9.42 -14.64 0.63
N GLN A 317 9.43 -14.98 1.94
CA GLN A 317 8.38 -15.78 2.57
C GLN A 317 7.40 -14.90 3.34
N TYR A 318 6.12 -15.13 3.07
CA TYR A 318 4.98 -14.44 3.66
C TYR A 318 5.07 -12.92 3.54
N PRO A 319 5.23 -12.38 2.30
CA PRO A 319 5.17 -10.93 2.04
C PRO A 319 3.73 -10.44 2.18
N HIS A 320 3.32 -10.16 3.45
CA HIS A 320 1.91 -9.99 3.78
C HIS A 320 1.36 -8.66 3.31
N SER A 321 2.11 -7.58 3.45
CA SER A 321 1.76 -6.26 2.92
C SER A 321 2.70 -5.86 1.78
N LEU A 322 2.23 -4.97 0.93
CA LEU A 322 2.93 -4.41 -0.20
C LEU A 322 2.60 -2.93 -0.28
N THR A 323 3.56 -2.10 -0.65
CA THR A 323 3.35 -0.71 -1.01
C THR A 323 4.08 -0.41 -2.32
N VAL A 324 3.61 0.58 -3.07
CA VAL A 324 4.18 1.03 -4.35
C VAL A 324 4.32 2.54 -4.33
N ALA A 325 5.49 3.03 -4.67
CA ALA A 325 5.81 4.45 -4.76
C ALA A 325 7.17 4.63 -5.46
N ASP A 326 7.46 5.82 -5.93
CA ASP A 326 8.79 6.25 -6.37
C ASP A 326 9.61 6.60 -5.11
N HIS A 327 10.38 5.63 -4.58
CA HIS A 327 11.11 5.79 -3.31
C HIS A 327 12.48 6.44 -3.49
N ASP A 328 13.08 6.36 -4.67
CA ASP A 328 14.37 6.99 -4.95
C ASP A 328 14.27 8.26 -5.81
N GLN A 329 13.03 8.68 -6.12
CA GLN A 329 12.71 9.90 -6.87
C GLN A 329 13.33 9.93 -8.29
N ASP A 330 13.47 8.77 -8.91
CA ASP A 330 13.97 8.64 -10.30
C ASP A 330 12.85 8.73 -11.35
N GLY A 331 11.59 8.70 -10.93
CA GLY A 331 10.39 8.81 -11.76
C GLY A 331 9.71 7.48 -12.07
N ASP A 332 10.29 6.37 -11.64
CA ASP A 332 9.76 5.02 -11.83
C ASP A 332 9.07 4.53 -10.54
N ILE A 333 8.10 3.62 -10.66
CA ILE A 333 7.38 3.14 -9.47
C ILE A 333 8.06 1.88 -8.93
N ASP A 334 8.56 2.00 -7.72
CA ASP A 334 9.14 0.93 -6.93
C ASP A 334 8.08 0.15 -6.13
N ALA A 335 8.57 -0.87 -5.44
CA ALA A 335 7.76 -1.59 -4.46
C ALA A 335 8.52 -1.82 -3.16
N ALA A 336 7.79 -1.92 -2.06
CA ALA A 336 8.36 -2.39 -0.80
C ALA A 336 7.41 -3.38 -0.12
N THR A 337 7.96 -4.32 0.64
CA THR A 337 7.19 -5.34 1.37
C THR A 337 7.86 -5.74 2.68
N CYS A 338 7.06 -6.31 3.56
CA CYS A 338 7.52 -6.95 4.79
C CYS A 338 7.27 -8.46 4.73
N GLY A 339 8.35 -9.24 4.76
CA GLY A 339 8.29 -10.70 4.75
C GLY A 339 8.17 -11.27 6.15
N TYR A 340 6.94 -11.55 6.62
CA TYR A 340 6.72 -12.11 7.95
C TYR A 340 7.47 -13.42 8.19
N GLY A 341 7.54 -14.32 7.20
CA GLY A 341 8.23 -15.60 7.30
C GLY A 341 9.74 -15.50 7.11
N SER A 342 10.21 -14.61 6.23
CA SER A 342 11.64 -14.35 6.03
C SER A 342 12.23 -13.33 7.00
N GLU A 343 11.40 -12.71 7.84
CA GLU A 343 11.81 -11.71 8.84
C GLU A 343 12.57 -10.53 8.22
N ARG A 344 12.13 -10.06 7.05
CA ARG A 344 12.81 -9.00 6.29
C ARG A 344 11.85 -7.88 5.91
N VAL A 345 12.40 -6.66 5.88
CA VAL A 345 11.82 -5.53 5.16
C VAL A 345 12.62 -5.34 3.87
N MET A 346 11.94 -5.31 2.75
CA MET A 346 12.54 -5.28 1.41
C MET A 346 12.04 -4.06 0.65
N TRP A 347 12.94 -3.43 -0.09
CA TRP A 347 12.66 -2.49 -1.15
C TRP A 347 13.11 -3.09 -2.49
N TYR A 348 12.28 -2.94 -3.49
CA TYR A 348 12.47 -3.41 -4.85
C TYR A 348 12.56 -2.18 -5.76
N GLU A 349 13.77 -1.72 -6.01
CA GLU A 349 14.10 -0.62 -6.91
C GLU A 349 13.82 -1.04 -8.35
N ASN A 350 12.96 -0.31 -9.05
CA ASN A 350 12.57 -0.56 -10.44
C ASN A 350 13.42 0.31 -11.38
N ASP A 351 13.74 -0.18 -12.57
CA ASP A 351 14.43 0.57 -13.61
C ASP A 351 13.50 1.18 -14.67
N GLY A 352 12.20 1.27 -14.37
CA GLY A 352 11.15 1.73 -15.28
C GLY A 352 10.85 0.82 -16.46
N GLN A 353 11.47 -0.37 -16.51
CA GLN A 353 11.25 -1.36 -17.55
C GLN A 353 10.74 -2.70 -16.96
N GLY A 354 10.42 -2.70 -15.66
CA GLY A 354 9.97 -3.87 -14.92
C GLY A 354 11.09 -4.82 -14.51
N ASN A 355 12.36 -4.35 -14.48
CA ASN A 355 13.45 -5.09 -13.86
C ASN A 355 13.73 -4.49 -12.48
N PHE A 356 13.87 -5.34 -11.49
CA PHE A 356 13.98 -4.92 -10.10
C PHE A 356 15.33 -5.30 -9.49
N THR A 357 15.95 -4.34 -8.79
CA THR A 357 17.07 -4.57 -7.88
C THR A 357 16.50 -4.77 -6.47
N LEU A 358 16.91 -5.84 -5.79
CA LEU A 358 16.36 -6.23 -4.50
C LEU A 358 17.24 -5.75 -3.35
N HIS A 359 16.70 -4.92 -2.46
CA HIS A 359 17.39 -4.37 -1.30
C HIS A 359 16.75 -4.89 -0.01
N THR A 360 17.57 -5.41 0.90
CA THR A 360 17.13 -5.76 2.26
C THR A 360 17.40 -4.56 3.16
N LEU A 361 16.34 -3.94 3.69
CA LEU A 361 16.45 -2.77 4.56
C LEU A 361 16.61 -3.16 6.03
N ASP A 362 15.97 -4.26 6.47
CA ASP A 362 16.07 -4.78 7.83
C ASP A 362 15.92 -6.29 7.88
N THR A 363 16.49 -6.90 8.91
CA THR A 363 16.39 -8.33 9.23
C THR A 363 15.95 -8.53 10.67
N GLY A 364 15.24 -9.63 10.94
CA GLY A 364 14.65 -9.88 12.26
C GLY A 364 13.33 -9.14 12.49
N GLN A 365 12.72 -8.56 11.45
CA GLN A 365 11.46 -7.82 11.52
C GLN A 365 10.31 -8.67 10.97
N GLN A 366 9.45 -9.18 11.84
CA GLN A 366 8.26 -9.97 11.48
C GLN A 366 7.02 -9.09 11.39
N SER A 367 6.81 -8.50 10.23
CA SER A 367 5.79 -7.47 10.02
C SER A 367 4.56 -7.97 9.25
N TYR A 368 3.44 -7.26 9.41
CA TYR A 368 2.17 -7.61 8.83
C TYR A 368 1.60 -6.50 7.93
N ASP A 369 1.90 -5.24 8.21
CA ASP A 369 1.54 -4.06 7.40
C ASP A 369 2.76 -3.18 7.15
N LEU A 370 2.82 -2.59 5.95
CA LEU A 370 3.87 -1.68 5.51
C LEU A 370 3.25 -0.62 4.61
N ARG A 371 3.62 0.65 4.84
CA ARG A 371 3.07 1.79 4.10
C ARG A 371 4.15 2.79 3.74
N SER A 372 4.09 3.35 2.54
CA SER A 372 4.92 4.47 2.13
C SER A 372 4.29 5.78 2.60
N VAL A 373 5.05 6.59 3.31
CA VAL A 373 4.62 7.88 3.87
C VAL A 373 5.84 8.71 4.24
N ASP A 374 5.83 10.00 3.96
CA ASP A 374 6.89 10.96 4.36
C ASP A 374 6.73 11.25 5.87
N MET A 375 7.45 10.47 6.72
CA MET A 375 7.28 10.46 8.17
C MET A 375 7.88 11.67 8.86
N ASP A 376 8.95 12.23 8.31
CA ASP A 376 9.68 13.36 8.92
C ASP A 376 9.48 14.69 8.19
N GLY A 377 8.77 14.68 7.05
CA GLY A 377 8.36 15.87 6.31
C GLY A 377 9.47 16.47 5.46
N ASP A 378 10.46 15.67 5.06
CA ASP A 378 11.60 16.12 4.27
C ASP A 378 11.38 16.00 2.75
N GLY A 379 10.28 15.32 2.34
CA GLY A 379 9.77 15.25 0.96
C GLY A 379 10.17 13.99 0.22
N ASP A 380 10.81 13.02 0.86
CA ASP A 380 10.92 11.66 0.34
C ASP A 380 9.99 10.68 1.08
N LEU A 381 9.83 9.48 0.57
CA LEU A 381 8.90 8.51 1.14
C LEU A 381 9.62 7.47 1.99
N ASP A 382 9.26 7.45 3.26
CA ASP A 382 9.66 6.47 4.25
C ASP A 382 8.74 5.24 4.26
N LEU A 383 9.09 4.25 5.08
CA LEU A 383 8.31 3.04 5.26
C LEU A 383 7.82 2.88 6.71
N LEU A 384 6.54 3.12 6.97
CA LEU A 384 5.90 2.83 8.25
C LEU A 384 5.52 1.36 8.33
N ASN A 385 5.92 0.69 9.40
CA ASN A 385 5.87 -0.75 9.55
C ASN A 385 5.17 -1.20 10.83
N ALA A 386 4.19 -2.10 10.73
CA ALA A 386 3.51 -2.74 11.85
C ALA A 386 4.05 -4.17 12.07
N GLY A 387 4.85 -4.35 13.10
CA GLY A 387 5.52 -5.59 13.45
C GLY A 387 4.65 -6.51 14.30
N ARG A 388 3.85 -7.35 13.66
CA ARG A 388 2.98 -8.31 14.34
C ARG A 388 3.76 -9.33 15.17
N GLY A 389 4.78 -9.95 14.61
CA GLY A 389 5.61 -10.95 15.29
C GLY A 389 6.66 -10.31 16.19
N THR A 390 7.30 -9.25 15.76
CA THR A 390 8.25 -8.45 16.53
C THR A 390 7.61 -7.58 17.60
N GLN A 391 6.28 -7.48 17.61
CA GLN A 391 5.49 -6.75 18.61
C GLN A 391 5.88 -5.27 18.74
N ASN A 392 6.11 -4.61 17.61
CA ASN A 392 6.52 -3.21 17.55
C ASN A 392 5.78 -2.45 16.44
N VAL A 393 5.90 -1.13 16.46
CA VAL A 393 5.72 -0.26 15.30
C VAL A 393 7.02 0.50 15.11
N ALA A 394 7.53 0.50 13.90
CA ALA A 394 8.75 1.19 13.52
C ALA A 394 8.56 1.85 12.16
N TRP A 395 9.39 2.82 11.85
CA TRP A 395 9.49 3.34 10.48
C TRP A 395 10.96 3.37 10.05
N TYR A 396 11.17 3.34 8.76
CA TYR A 396 12.49 3.35 8.14
C TYR A 396 12.62 4.64 7.37
N GLU A 397 13.51 5.52 7.85
CA GLU A 397 13.86 6.80 7.25
C GLU A 397 14.60 6.54 5.93
N ASN A 398 14.08 7.10 4.85
CA ASN A 398 14.71 7.06 3.54
C ASN A 398 15.96 7.97 3.57
N PRO A 399 17.11 7.51 3.07
CA PRO A 399 18.36 8.28 3.15
C PRO A 399 18.51 9.35 2.07
N LEU A 400 17.52 9.61 1.23
CA LEU A 400 17.69 10.54 0.09
C LEU A 400 17.88 11.99 0.53
N LYS A 401 17.30 12.42 1.66
CA LYS A 401 17.44 13.77 2.20
C LYS A 401 17.65 13.77 3.70
#